data_eb230b97a6661d4be441d3801be48887
#
_entry.id   eb230b97a6661d4be441d3801be48887
#
_cell.length_a   1.000
_cell.length_b   1.000
_cell.length_c   1.000
_cell.angle_alpha   90.00
_cell.angle_beta   90.00
_cell.angle_gamma   90.00
#
_symmetry.space_group_name_H-M   'P 1'
#
loop_
_entity.id
_entity.type
_entity.pdbx_description
1 polymer ?
#
loop_
_entity_poly.entity_id
_entity_poly.type
_entity_poly.pdbx_seq_one_letter_code
_entity_poly.pdbx_strand_id
1 'polypeptide(L)' 'MYTHESVREYVAAKRRGDRATTDRIVAEVQARFATRKTDGSEAAELFDATMAVRFGEGE' A
#
# COMPACT_ATOMS: atom_id res chain seq x y z
N MET A 1 -3.19 5.22 11.71
CA MET A 1 -1.82 4.99 11.21
C MET A 1 -1.65 3.54 10.84
N TYR A 2 -0.96 3.28 9.74
CA TYR A 2 -0.78 1.90 9.26
C TYR A 2 0.40 1.27 9.96
N THR A 3 0.29 -0.03 10.24
CA THR A 3 1.33 -0.74 10.96
C THR A 3 2.44 -1.27 10.06
N HIS A 4 2.13 -1.51 8.78
CA HIS A 4 3.11 -2.06 7.86
C HIS A 4 3.88 -0.94 7.19
N GLU A 5 5.20 -1.08 7.17
CA GLU A 5 6.06 -0.06 6.57
C GLU A 5 5.77 0.11 5.08
N SER A 6 5.48 -0.99 4.38
CA SER A 6 5.16 -0.91 2.96
C SER A 6 3.95 -0.03 2.71
N VAL A 7 2.94 -0.14 3.58
CA VAL A 7 1.73 0.65 3.42
C VAL A 7 2.02 2.12 3.68
N ARG A 8 2.83 2.41 4.69
CA ARG A 8 3.21 3.79 4.96
C ARG A 8 4.00 4.38 3.81
N GLU A 9 4.91 3.61 3.22
CA GLU A 9 5.65 4.05 2.05
C GLU A 9 4.72 4.30 0.87
N TYR A 10 3.74 3.44 0.70
CA TYR A 10 2.77 3.60 -0.37
C TYR A 10 2.05 4.94 -0.26
N VAL A 11 1.56 5.26 0.94
CA VAL A 11 0.83 6.51 1.15
C VAL A 11 1.75 7.70 0.87
N ALA A 12 2.98 7.65 1.38
CA ALA A 12 3.92 8.75 1.18
C ALA A 12 4.25 8.93 -0.32
N ALA A 13 4.48 7.82 -1.02
CA ALA A 13 4.78 7.87 -2.44
C ALA A 13 3.60 8.41 -3.23
N LYS A 14 2.40 8.02 -2.83
CA LYS A 14 1.20 8.48 -3.51
C LYS A 14 1.06 10.00 -3.36
N ARG A 15 1.34 10.52 -2.19
CA ARG A 15 1.26 11.95 -1.95
C ARG A 15 2.30 12.73 -2.75
N ARG A 16 3.47 12.10 -3.02
CA ARG A 16 4.50 12.71 -3.83
C ARG A 16 4.22 12.58 -5.33
N GLY A 17 3.26 11.74 -5.70
CA GLY A 17 3.04 11.46 -7.09
C GLY A 17 4.04 10.47 -7.66
N ASP A 18 4.66 9.67 -6.82
CA ASP A 18 5.69 8.71 -7.22
C ASP A 18 5.05 7.39 -7.60
N ARG A 19 4.61 7.30 -8.86
CA ARG A 19 3.88 6.13 -9.31
C ARG A 19 4.75 4.89 -9.42
N ALA A 20 6.02 5.06 -9.75
CA ALA A 20 6.91 3.91 -9.85
C ALA A 20 7.02 3.20 -8.51
N THR A 21 7.14 3.97 -7.42
CA THR A 21 7.22 3.38 -6.09
C THR A 21 5.89 2.75 -5.68
N THR A 22 4.77 3.42 -5.95
CA THR A 22 3.48 2.84 -5.58
C THR A 22 3.22 1.55 -6.35
N ASP A 23 3.55 1.50 -7.63
CA ASP A 23 3.36 0.29 -8.42
C ASP A 23 4.22 -0.84 -7.89
N ARG A 24 5.48 -0.55 -7.53
CA ARG A 24 6.36 -1.55 -6.98
C ARG A 24 5.83 -2.11 -5.66
N ILE A 25 5.36 -1.23 -4.79
CA ILE A 25 4.85 -1.66 -3.50
C ILE A 25 3.63 -2.56 -3.66
N VAL A 26 2.72 -2.18 -4.54
CA VAL A 26 1.53 -3.00 -4.79
C VAL A 26 1.93 -4.38 -5.30
N ALA A 27 2.87 -4.44 -6.24
CA ALA A 27 3.32 -5.71 -6.78
C ALA A 27 3.97 -6.58 -5.70
N GLU A 28 4.77 -5.95 -4.84
CA GLU A 28 5.44 -6.69 -3.76
C GLU A 28 4.44 -7.25 -2.76
N VAL A 29 3.47 -6.44 -2.37
CA VAL A 29 2.47 -6.88 -1.41
C VAL A 29 1.63 -8.02 -2.00
N GLN A 30 1.25 -7.89 -3.26
CA GLN A 30 0.48 -8.93 -3.91
C GLN A 30 1.28 -10.23 -4.02
N ALA A 31 2.58 -10.13 -4.31
CA ALA A 31 3.42 -11.32 -4.39
C ALA A 31 3.52 -12.02 -3.04
N ARG A 32 3.69 -11.25 -1.96
CA ARG A 32 3.76 -11.84 -0.63
C ARG A 32 2.44 -12.50 -0.25
N PHE A 33 1.34 -11.86 -0.60
CA PHE A 33 0.03 -12.43 -0.30
C PHE A 33 -0.21 -13.71 -1.10
N ALA A 34 0.20 -13.71 -2.37
CA ALA A 34 0.02 -14.88 -3.23
C ALA A 34 0.83 -16.07 -2.74
N THR A 35 2.01 -15.83 -2.17
CA THR A 35 2.85 -16.90 -1.62
C THR A 35 2.49 -17.25 -0.19
N ARG A 36 1.53 -16.56 0.38
CA ARG A 36 1.04 -16.80 1.74
C ARG A 36 2.11 -16.61 2.80
N LYS A 37 3.01 -15.68 2.56
CA LYS A 37 4.04 -15.34 3.53
C LYS A 37 3.55 -14.29 4.52
N THR A 38 2.32 -13.87 4.38
CA THR A 38 1.70 -12.87 5.25
C THR A 38 0.34 -13.39 5.66
N ASP A 39 -0.19 -12.85 6.75
CA ASP A 39 -1.51 -13.23 7.24
C ASP A 39 -2.63 -12.44 6.56
N GLY A 40 -2.30 -11.62 5.59
CA GLY A 40 -3.28 -10.83 4.87
C GLY A 40 -3.50 -9.44 5.44
N SER A 41 -2.95 -9.13 6.60
CA SER A 41 -3.19 -7.82 7.20
C SER A 41 -2.50 -6.72 6.39
N GLU A 42 -1.33 -7.02 5.83
CA GLU A 42 -0.64 -6.04 5.00
C GLU A 42 -1.45 -5.70 3.76
N ALA A 43 -2.00 -6.73 3.11
CA ALA A 43 -2.82 -6.51 1.92
C ALA A 43 -4.08 -5.73 2.26
N ALA A 44 -4.69 -6.04 3.41
CA ALA A 44 -5.88 -5.34 3.84
C ALA A 44 -5.58 -3.87 4.13
N GLU A 45 -4.47 -3.59 4.79
CA GLU A 45 -4.07 -2.20 5.05
C GLU A 45 -3.78 -1.46 3.77
N LEU A 46 -3.12 -2.11 2.83
CA LEU A 46 -2.81 -1.48 1.56
C LEU A 46 -4.08 -1.14 0.80
N PHE A 47 -5.03 -2.05 0.80
CA PHE A 47 -6.31 -1.80 0.16
C PHE A 47 -7.02 -0.62 0.78
N ASP A 48 -7.01 -0.57 2.12
CA ASP A 48 -7.63 0.53 2.84
C ASP A 48 -6.93 1.86 2.51
N ALA A 49 -5.61 1.85 2.45
CA ALA A 49 -4.85 3.05 2.11
C ALA A 49 -5.16 3.50 0.69
N THR A 50 -5.29 2.56 -0.24
CA THR A 50 -5.63 2.88 -1.62
C THR A 50 -6.97 3.58 -1.70
N MET A 51 -7.95 3.07 -0.96
CA MET A 51 -9.27 3.68 -0.95
C MET A 51 -9.24 5.07 -0.34
N ALA A 52 -8.52 5.24 0.77
CA ALA A 52 -8.46 6.53 1.44
C ALA A 52 -7.85 7.59 0.54
N VAL A 53 -6.73 7.26 -0.12
CA VAL A 53 -6.09 8.21 -1.03
C VAL A 53 -6.99 8.51 -2.20
N ARG A 54 -7.66 7.49 -2.72
CA ARG A 54 -8.54 7.66 -3.87
C ARG A 54 -9.67 8.63 -3.60
N PHE A 55 -10.15 8.66 -2.37
CA PHE A 55 -11.26 9.53 -2.00
C PHE A 55 -10.79 10.86 -1.42
N GLY A 56 -9.55 11.21 -1.66
CA GLY A 56 -9.06 12.55 -1.37
C GLY A 56 -8.43 12.73 0.00
N GLU A 57 -8.34 11.68 0.77
CA GLU A 57 -7.79 11.83 2.10
C GLU A 57 -6.32 12.16 2.09
N GLY A 58 -5.61 11.73 1.06
CA GLY A 58 -4.19 11.97 0.94
C GLY A 58 -3.84 13.32 0.34
N GLU A 59 -4.82 14.14 0.05
CA GLU A 59 -4.54 15.43 -0.57
C GLU A 59 -4.34 16.54 0.43
#